data_b7e24bc542117d272f2c5b45f6a83b83
#
_entry.id   b7e24bc542117d272f2c5b45f6a83b83
#
_cell.length_a   1.000
_cell.length_b   1.000
_cell.length_c   1.000
_cell.angle_alpha   90.00
_cell.angle_beta   90.00
_cell.angle_gamma   90.00
#
_symmetry.space_group_name_H-M   'P 1'
#
loop_
_entity.id
_entity.type
_entity.pdbx_description
1 polymer ?
#
loop_
_entity_poly.entity_id
_entity_poly.type
_entity_poly.pdbx_seq_one_letter_code
_entity_poly.pdbx_strand_id
1 'polypeptide(L)'
;VSSISGIDQDGDGRGLCLTDWDADGDLDAWVSNRTAPTIQVFENRWGSQAGDFIALNLQGTKANRDAAGARVTLLLKGQEQAPLTRTVHLGEGFQSQSSKRLHFGLGKNATISSVTVRWPGPTHATETFSGVEINKFHLLVEGSGQARVLQPRGAKFVTPENAVVKPEERIKRPESSNSILLPTRQLFPKLHYRDLATGKTMIGATSGKPTLLLLWHPSCAMCFEELSMFTGEADKIRSLGIEILATTAEPAE
;
A
#
# COMPACT_ATOMS: atom_id res chain seq x y z
N VAL A 1 -13.10 -4.14 14.45
CA VAL A 1 -13.62 -3.87 13.09
C VAL A 1 -12.86 -4.70 12.06
N SER A 2 -11.50 -4.77 12.15
CA SER A 2 -10.66 -5.47 11.18
C SER A 2 -11.02 -6.95 11.01
N SER A 3 -11.28 -7.66 12.09
CA SER A 3 -11.68 -9.08 12.07
C SER A 3 -13.01 -9.35 11.36
N ILE A 4 -13.90 -8.35 11.30
CA ILE A 4 -15.19 -8.45 10.62
C ILE A 4 -15.05 -8.10 9.13
N SER A 5 -14.18 -7.15 8.80
CA SER A 5 -13.97 -6.69 7.42
C SER A 5 -13.09 -7.62 6.57
N GLY A 6 -12.46 -8.62 7.17
CA GLY A 6 -11.48 -9.47 6.47
C GLY A 6 -10.14 -8.82 6.19
N ILE A 7 -9.94 -7.57 6.67
CA ILE A 7 -8.67 -6.82 6.50
C ILE A 7 -7.70 -7.10 7.68
N ASP A 8 -8.05 -8.04 8.54
CA ASP A 8 -7.22 -8.44 9.68
C ASP A 8 -6.07 -9.34 9.20
N GLN A 9 -4.92 -8.74 8.97
CA GLN A 9 -3.74 -9.40 8.42
C GLN A 9 -2.53 -9.15 9.31
N ASP A 10 -1.71 -10.18 9.49
CA ASP A 10 -0.46 -10.12 10.27
C ASP A 10 0.70 -9.46 9.48
N GLY A 11 0.40 -8.80 8.38
CA GLY A 11 1.39 -8.13 7.54
C GLY A 11 1.94 -6.86 8.20
N ASP A 12 3.24 -6.59 8.00
CA ASP A 12 3.86 -5.32 8.38
C ASP A 12 3.49 -4.23 7.33
N GLY A 13 2.22 -3.78 7.38
CA GLY A 13 1.66 -2.81 6.44
C GLY A 13 2.39 -1.46 6.46
N ARG A 14 2.75 -0.94 5.30
CA ARG A 14 3.46 0.33 5.13
C ARG A 14 2.67 1.35 4.36
N GLY A 15 2.16 0.99 3.22
CA GLY A 15 1.39 1.87 2.35
C GLY A 15 0.00 1.32 2.07
N LEU A 16 -0.96 2.22 1.96
CA LEU A 16 -2.34 1.93 1.57
C LEU A 16 -2.69 2.78 0.36
N CYS A 17 -3.26 2.16 -0.66
CA CYS A 17 -3.84 2.83 -1.81
C CYS A 17 -5.31 2.39 -1.94
N LEU A 18 -6.19 3.35 -2.12
CA LEU A 18 -7.60 3.10 -2.42
C LEU A 18 -7.87 3.45 -3.88
N THR A 19 -8.47 2.52 -4.61
CA THR A 19 -8.85 2.71 -6.01
C THR A 19 -9.99 1.76 -6.35
N ASP A 20 -10.91 2.22 -7.16
CA ASP A 20 -11.90 1.38 -7.80
C ASP A 20 -11.22 0.71 -9.01
N TRP A 21 -10.73 -0.51 -8.80
CA TRP A 21 -9.86 -1.22 -9.75
C TRP A 21 -10.64 -1.86 -10.90
N ASP A 22 -11.76 -2.48 -10.57
CA ASP A 22 -12.60 -3.17 -11.56
C ASP A 22 -13.71 -2.30 -12.13
N ALA A 23 -13.82 -1.06 -11.64
CA ALA A 23 -14.78 -0.05 -12.07
C ALA A 23 -16.24 -0.45 -11.78
N ASP A 24 -16.46 -1.14 -10.67
CA ASP A 24 -17.80 -1.52 -10.21
C ASP A 24 -18.47 -0.44 -9.34
N GLY A 25 -17.73 0.58 -8.93
CA GLY A 25 -18.22 1.76 -8.23
C GLY A 25 -17.92 1.75 -6.74
N ASP A 26 -17.21 0.77 -6.23
CA ASP A 26 -16.71 0.79 -4.88
C ASP A 26 -15.16 0.85 -4.83
N LEU A 27 -14.59 1.09 -3.68
CA LEU A 27 -13.15 1.25 -3.55
C LEU A 27 -12.50 -0.01 -3.01
N ASP A 28 -11.53 -0.53 -3.76
CA ASP A 28 -10.65 -1.60 -3.36
C ASP A 28 -9.43 -1.07 -2.60
N ALA A 29 -8.85 -1.91 -1.76
CA ALA A 29 -7.67 -1.56 -1.00
C ALA A 29 -6.44 -2.35 -1.45
N TRP A 30 -5.36 -1.64 -1.73
CA TRP A 30 -4.04 -2.19 -2.04
C TRP A 30 -3.09 -1.85 -0.91
N VAL A 31 -2.53 -2.86 -0.29
CA VAL A 31 -1.62 -2.70 0.84
C VAL A 31 -0.23 -3.17 0.45
N SER A 32 0.76 -2.32 0.64
CA SER A 32 2.15 -2.74 0.57
C SER A 32 2.67 -3.09 1.96
N ASN A 33 3.34 -4.24 2.06
CA ASN A 33 3.95 -4.70 3.30
C ASN A 33 5.48 -4.66 3.19
N ARG A 34 6.15 -4.49 4.30
CA ARG A 34 7.60 -4.62 4.41
C ARG A 34 8.04 -6.08 4.21
N THR A 35 7.24 -7.01 4.72
CA THR A 35 7.48 -8.46 4.63
C THR A 35 6.54 -9.11 3.63
N ALA A 36 6.80 -10.36 3.25
CA ALA A 36 5.91 -11.12 2.37
C ALA A 36 4.56 -11.43 3.05
N PRO A 37 3.45 -11.39 2.30
CA PRO A 37 3.36 -10.96 0.90
C PRO A 37 3.55 -9.45 0.77
N THR A 38 4.41 -9.01 -0.15
CA THR A 38 4.78 -7.59 -0.31
C THR A 38 3.62 -6.71 -0.79
N ILE A 39 2.70 -7.28 -1.54
CA ILE A 39 1.45 -6.62 -1.97
C ILE A 39 0.28 -7.52 -1.63
N GLN A 40 -0.71 -6.92 -1.01
CA GLN A 40 -2.02 -7.53 -0.75
C GLN A 40 -3.11 -6.66 -1.37
N VAL A 41 -4.09 -7.32 -1.97
CA VAL A 41 -5.23 -6.66 -2.59
C VAL A 41 -6.49 -7.16 -1.91
N PHE A 42 -7.32 -6.24 -1.50
CA PHE A 42 -8.63 -6.51 -0.90
C PHE A 42 -9.69 -5.96 -1.85
N GLU A 43 -10.32 -6.87 -2.59
CA GLU A 43 -11.46 -6.56 -3.43
C GLU A 43 -12.67 -6.28 -2.55
N ASN A 44 -13.25 -5.10 -2.68
CA ASN A 44 -14.54 -4.79 -2.09
C ASN A 44 -15.63 -5.40 -2.97
N ARG A 45 -16.58 -6.09 -2.39
CA ARG A 45 -17.65 -6.79 -3.12
C ARG A 45 -19.05 -6.33 -2.72
N TRP A 46 -19.13 -5.13 -2.17
CA TRP A 46 -20.43 -4.59 -1.80
C TRP A 46 -21.20 -4.07 -3.02
N GLY A 47 -20.51 -3.54 -4.03
CA GLY A 47 -21.07 -3.15 -5.31
C GLY A 47 -22.35 -2.33 -5.18
N SER A 48 -23.37 -2.67 -5.94
CA SER A 48 -24.65 -1.99 -5.93
C SER A 48 -25.42 -2.03 -4.59
N GLN A 49 -25.00 -2.86 -3.64
CA GLN A 49 -25.59 -2.88 -2.29
C GLN A 49 -25.08 -1.72 -1.42
N ALA A 50 -23.91 -1.17 -1.72
CA ALA A 50 -23.29 -0.07 -0.98
C ALA A 50 -24.04 1.26 -1.12
N GLY A 51 -24.83 1.43 -2.16
CA GLY A 51 -25.55 2.66 -2.48
C GLY A 51 -25.04 3.31 -3.77
N ASP A 52 -25.49 4.54 -4.01
CA ASP A 52 -25.09 5.32 -5.16
C ASP A 52 -23.69 5.93 -4.97
N PHE A 53 -23.00 6.18 -6.07
CA PHE A 53 -21.69 6.83 -6.08
C PHE A 53 -21.54 7.82 -7.22
N ILE A 54 -20.51 8.63 -7.19
CA ILE A 54 -19.91 9.30 -8.35
C ILE A 54 -18.39 9.26 -8.24
N ALA A 55 -17.74 9.20 -9.38
CA ALA A 55 -16.28 9.24 -9.46
C ALA A 55 -15.82 10.34 -10.43
N LEU A 56 -15.01 11.26 -9.94
CA LEU A 56 -14.64 12.49 -10.63
C LEU A 56 -13.15 12.54 -10.92
N ASN A 57 -12.77 12.61 -12.20
CA ASN A 57 -11.44 12.97 -12.64
C ASN A 57 -11.44 14.47 -12.93
N LEU A 58 -10.43 15.20 -12.43
CA LEU A 58 -10.28 16.62 -12.68
C LEU A 58 -9.10 16.87 -13.61
N GLN A 59 -9.26 17.83 -14.52
CA GLN A 59 -8.20 18.27 -15.40
C GLN A 59 -8.12 19.80 -15.41
N GLY A 60 -6.99 20.33 -14.94
CA GLY A 60 -6.71 21.76 -15.02
C GLY A 60 -6.32 22.18 -16.44
N THR A 61 -6.65 23.42 -16.78
CA THR A 61 -6.24 24.10 -18.02
C THR A 61 -5.43 25.35 -17.72
N LYS A 62 -5.83 26.11 -16.70
CA LYS A 62 -5.09 27.25 -16.11
C LYS A 62 -4.36 26.82 -14.85
N ALA A 63 -4.98 25.94 -14.07
CA ALA A 63 -4.35 25.23 -12.97
C ALA A 63 -3.39 24.14 -13.48
N ASN A 64 -2.66 23.50 -12.56
CA ASN A 64 -1.86 22.33 -12.94
C ASN A 64 -2.76 21.24 -13.55
N ARG A 65 -2.23 20.54 -14.57
CA ARG A 65 -2.99 19.55 -15.35
C ARG A 65 -3.67 18.48 -14.50
N ASP A 66 -3.01 18.01 -13.47
CA ASP A 66 -3.52 16.97 -12.58
C ASP A 66 -4.48 17.50 -11.51
N ALA A 67 -4.78 18.80 -11.55
CA ALA A 67 -5.65 19.49 -10.62
C ALA A 67 -5.26 19.30 -9.13
N ALA A 68 -3.97 19.05 -8.86
CA ALA A 68 -3.48 18.86 -7.50
C ALA A 68 -3.82 20.07 -6.63
N GLY A 69 -4.50 19.82 -5.49
CA GLY A 69 -5.02 20.85 -4.61
C GLY A 69 -6.42 21.37 -4.97
N ALA A 70 -7.01 20.91 -6.08
CA ALA A 70 -8.40 21.23 -6.39
C ALA A 70 -9.33 20.58 -5.36
N ARG A 71 -10.34 21.34 -4.91
CA ARG A 71 -11.31 20.88 -3.92
C ARG A 71 -12.69 20.81 -4.55
N VAL A 72 -13.29 19.63 -4.51
CA VAL A 72 -14.67 19.39 -4.93
C VAL A 72 -15.59 19.47 -3.74
N THR A 73 -16.69 20.20 -3.89
CA THR A 73 -17.81 20.23 -2.95
C THR A 73 -19.04 19.72 -3.67
N LEU A 74 -19.67 18.71 -3.12
CA LEU A 74 -20.89 18.09 -3.61
C LEU A 74 -22.02 18.34 -2.61
N LEU A 75 -23.14 18.82 -3.10
CA LEU A 75 -24.37 18.96 -2.34
C LEU A 75 -25.41 17.97 -2.81
N LEU A 76 -26.03 17.29 -1.88
CA LEU A 76 -27.17 16.41 -2.12
C LEU A 76 -28.48 17.12 -1.78
N LYS A 77 -29.52 16.82 -2.52
CA LYS A 77 -30.85 17.37 -2.33
C LYS A 77 -31.42 16.94 -0.97
N GLY A 78 -31.84 17.89 -0.16
CA GLY A 78 -32.32 17.64 1.20
C GLY A 78 -31.21 17.45 2.24
N GLN A 79 -29.93 17.56 1.84
CA GLN A 79 -28.75 17.47 2.72
C GLN A 79 -27.77 18.64 2.49
N GLU A 80 -28.27 19.80 2.09
CA GLU A 80 -27.46 20.96 1.71
C GLU A 80 -26.61 21.50 2.87
N GLN A 81 -26.97 21.18 4.12
CA GLN A 81 -26.24 21.55 5.32
C GLN A 81 -25.01 20.65 5.60
N ALA A 82 -24.89 19.53 4.91
CA ALA A 82 -23.82 18.54 5.06
C ALA A 82 -23.09 18.29 3.74
N PRO A 83 -22.28 19.25 3.25
CA PRO A 83 -21.57 19.10 1.99
C PRO A 83 -20.53 17.98 2.04
N LEU A 84 -20.51 17.13 1.04
CA LEU A 84 -19.44 16.17 0.85
C LEU A 84 -18.26 16.88 0.17
N THR A 85 -17.08 16.75 0.73
CA THR A 85 -15.89 17.44 0.22
C THR A 85 -14.72 16.49 0.05
N ARG A 86 -14.03 16.61 -1.09
CA ARG A 86 -12.79 15.90 -1.38
C ARG A 86 -11.77 16.83 -2.04
N THR A 87 -10.51 16.58 -1.80
CA THR A 87 -9.40 17.34 -2.40
C THR A 87 -8.51 16.39 -3.19
N VAL A 88 -8.00 16.82 -4.33
CA VAL A 88 -7.02 16.06 -5.11
C VAL A 88 -5.66 16.15 -4.44
N HIS A 89 -5.15 15.03 -3.95
CA HIS A 89 -3.82 14.91 -3.36
C HIS A 89 -2.87 14.21 -4.32
N LEU A 90 -1.58 14.56 -4.25
CA LEU A 90 -0.48 13.88 -4.92
C LEU A 90 0.44 13.28 -3.86
N GLY A 91 0.07 12.11 -3.37
CA GLY A 91 0.73 11.42 -2.27
C GLY A 91 -0.09 11.47 -0.98
N GLU A 92 -0.25 10.31 -0.38
CA GLU A 92 -0.97 10.12 0.87
C GLU A 92 -0.28 9.02 1.67
N GLY A 93 -0.11 9.23 2.97
CA GLY A 93 0.51 8.27 3.85
C GLY A 93 2.00 8.03 3.57
N PHE A 94 2.51 6.87 3.98
CA PHE A 94 3.92 6.51 3.83
C PHE A 94 4.15 5.76 2.52
N GLN A 95 4.88 6.38 1.60
CA GLN A 95 5.25 5.79 0.29
C GLN A 95 4.04 5.23 -0.49
N SER A 96 2.91 5.90 -0.40
CA SER A 96 1.69 5.48 -1.07
C SER A 96 0.96 6.67 -1.69
N GLN A 97 0.07 6.36 -2.62
CA GLN A 97 -0.85 7.30 -3.23
C GLN A 97 -2.10 6.57 -3.68
N SER A 98 -3.25 7.04 -3.22
CA SER A 98 -4.54 6.61 -3.73
C SER A 98 -4.80 7.16 -5.14
N SER A 99 -5.82 6.66 -5.80
CA SER A 99 -6.23 7.19 -7.10
C SER A 99 -6.50 8.70 -7.02
N LYS A 100 -6.05 9.47 -8.01
CA LYS A 100 -6.41 10.90 -8.15
C LYS A 100 -7.89 11.11 -8.49
N ARG A 101 -8.60 10.05 -8.85
CA ARG A 101 -10.05 10.08 -9.03
C ARG A 101 -10.72 10.25 -7.68
N LEU A 102 -11.51 11.30 -7.54
CA LEU A 102 -12.26 11.56 -6.32
C LEU A 102 -13.53 10.73 -6.33
N HIS A 103 -13.64 9.82 -5.39
CA HIS A 103 -14.81 8.95 -5.22
C HIS A 103 -15.70 9.50 -4.10
N PHE A 104 -17.00 9.58 -4.36
CA PHE A 104 -18.03 9.99 -3.40
C PHE A 104 -19.08 8.89 -3.31
N GLY A 105 -19.16 8.22 -2.16
CA GLY A 105 -20.32 7.40 -1.81
C GLY A 105 -21.48 8.30 -1.38
N LEU A 106 -22.63 8.13 -1.99
CA LEU A 106 -23.78 9.04 -1.83
C LEU A 106 -24.89 8.45 -0.96
N GLY A 107 -24.80 7.16 -0.61
CA GLY A 107 -25.91 6.42 -0.02
C GLY A 107 -26.96 6.03 -1.05
N LYS A 108 -28.12 5.53 -0.58
CA LYS A 108 -29.18 5.06 -1.47
C LYS A 108 -30.12 6.18 -1.88
N ASN A 109 -30.57 6.14 -3.14
CA ASN A 109 -31.53 7.10 -3.70
C ASN A 109 -31.06 8.56 -3.64
N ALA A 110 -29.78 8.80 -3.81
CA ALA A 110 -29.23 10.13 -3.78
C ALA A 110 -29.65 10.96 -4.99
N THR A 111 -29.79 12.25 -4.78
CA THR A 111 -29.99 13.22 -5.88
C THR A 111 -28.97 14.35 -5.70
N ILE A 112 -28.16 14.59 -6.73
CA ILE A 112 -27.17 15.65 -6.71
C ILE A 112 -27.86 16.99 -6.87
N SER A 113 -27.60 17.92 -5.97
CA SER A 113 -28.03 19.34 -6.04
C SER A 113 -27.02 20.19 -6.79
N SER A 114 -25.73 20.06 -6.46
CA SER A 114 -24.66 20.77 -7.16
C SER A 114 -23.31 20.09 -6.98
N VAL A 115 -22.44 20.28 -7.98
CA VAL A 115 -21.01 19.90 -7.92
C VAL A 115 -20.19 21.12 -8.24
N THR A 116 -19.39 21.56 -7.28
CA THR A 116 -18.57 22.78 -7.38
C THR A 116 -17.11 22.42 -7.18
N VAL A 117 -16.24 22.93 -8.04
CA VAL A 117 -14.79 22.74 -7.96
C VAL A 117 -14.13 24.09 -7.66
N ARG A 118 -13.35 24.14 -6.59
CA ARG A 118 -12.41 25.24 -6.34
C ARG A 118 -11.04 24.83 -6.87
N TRP A 119 -10.62 25.47 -7.95
CA TRP A 119 -9.35 25.20 -8.61
C TRP A 119 -8.16 25.78 -7.83
N PRO A 120 -6.99 25.12 -7.84
CA PRO A 120 -5.77 25.68 -7.26
C PRO A 120 -5.24 26.82 -8.10
N GLY A 121 -4.58 27.78 -7.47
CA GLY A 121 -3.98 28.92 -8.13
C GLY A 121 -4.28 30.23 -7.39
N PRO A 122 -3.71 31.36 -7.83
CA PRO A 122 -3.79 32.63 -7.10
C PRO A 122 -5.22 33.15 -6.89
N THR A 123 -6.09 32.87 -7.86
CA THR A 123 -7.49 33.35 -7.84
C THR A 123 -8.44 32.42 -7.12
N HIS A 124 -8.01 31.19 -6.83
CA HIS A 124 -8.89 30.14 -6.27
C HIS A 124 -10.25 30.07 -6.96
N ALA A 125 -10.26 30.14 -8.30
CA ALA A 125 -11.47 30.20 -9.11
C ALA A 125 -12.41 29.02 -8.77
N THR A 126 -13.67 29.36 -8.59
CA THR A 126 -14.72 28.37 -8.30
C THR A 126 -15.60 28.20 -9.52
N GLU A 127 -15.90 26.94 -9.88
CA GLU A 127 -16.67 26.57 -11.05
C GLU A 127 -17.71 25.51 -10.69
N THR A 128 -18.93 25.69 -11.15
CA THR A 128 -20.01 24.70 -10.96
C THR A 128 -20.18 23.89 -12.23
N PHE A 129 -20.31 22.57 -12.06
CA PHE A 129 -20.46 21.64 -13.16
C PHE A 129 -21.88 21.09 -13.24
N SER A 130 -22.44 21.12 -14.46
CA SER A 130 -23.70 20.47 -14.82
C SER A 130 -23.44 19.12 -15.51
N GLY A 131 -24.47 18.28 -15.63
CA GLY A 131 -24.38 16.99 -16.32
C GLY A 131 -23.68 15.90 -15.51
N VAL A 132 -23.58 16.05 -14.19
CA VAL A 132 -23.05 14.98 -13.34
C VAL A 132 -24.17 13.97 -13.03
N GLU A 133 -23.95 12.74 -13.42
CA GLU A 133 -24.90 11.63 -13.27
C GLU A 133 -24.44 10.68 -12.15
N ILE A 134 -25.39 10.12 -11.42
CA ILE A 134 -25.17 9.12 -10.38
C ILE A 134 -24.70 7.80 -11.02
N ASN A 135 -23.87 7.05 -10.31
CA ASN A 135 -23.30 5.77 -10.71
C ASN A 135 -22.51 5.85 -12.01
N LYS A 136 -21.80 6.99 -12.20
CA LYS A 136 -20.98 7.26 -13.37
C LYS A 136 -19.62 7.84 -12.97
N PHE A 137 -18.70 7.66 -13.90
CA PHE A 137 -17.37 8.26 -13.88
C PHE A 137 -17.38 9.50 -14.78
N HIS A 138 -16.81 10.60 -14.30
CA HIS A 138 -16.83 11.86 -15.04
C HIS A 138 -15.45 12.47 -15.16
N LEU A 139 -15.23 13.22 -16.21
CA LEU A 139 -14.13 14.17 -16.36
C LEU A 139 -14.68 15.58 -16.24
N LEU A 140 -14.12 16.35 -15.32
CA LEU A 140 -14.37 17.77 -15.11
C LEU A 140 -13.13 18.54 -15.62
N VAL A 141 -13.28 19.29 -16.72
CA VAL A 141 -12.20 20.11 -17.28
C VAL A 141 -12.40 21.55 -16.86
N GLU A 142 -11.37 22.17 -16.29
CA GLU A 142 -11.41 23.57 -15.86
C GLU A 142 -11.85 24.49 -17.02
N GLY A 143 -12.85 25.33 -16.76
CA GLY A 143 -13.43 26.27 -17.73
C GLY A 143 -14.52 25.69 -18.62
N SER A 144 -14.87 24.40 -18.49
CA SER A 144 -15.92 23.79 -19.31
C SER A 144 -17.35 23.94 -18.77
N GLY A 145 -17.50 24.01 -17.45
CA GLY A 145 -18.80 24.02 -16.76
C GLY A 145 -19.65 22.76 -16.97
N GLN A 146 -19.16 21.80 -17.73
CA GLN A 146 -19.86 20.58 -18.13
C GLN A 146 -19.08 19.33 -17.72
N ALA A 147 -19.74 18.38 -17.07
CA ALA A 147 -19.19 17.07 -16.82
C ALA A 147 -19.29 16.18 -18.05
N ARG A 148 -18.21 15.48 -18.36
CA ARG A 148 -18.18 14.49 -19.44
C ARG A 148 -18.14 13.09 -18.84
N VAL A 149 -19.11 12.23 -19.16
CA VAL A 149 -19.13 10.83 -18.74
C VAL A 149 -17.91 10.10 -19.34
N LEU A 150 -17.22 9.36 -18.53
CA LEU A 150 -16.12 8.47 -18.91
C LEU A 150 -16.59 7.03 -18.86
N GLN A 151 -16.04 6.21 -19.76
CA GLN A 151 -16.11 4.77 -19.67
C GLN A 151 -14.79 4.26 -19.09
N PRO A 152 -14.71 3.93 -17.80
CA PRO A 152 -13.48 3.44 -17.21
C PRO A 152 -13.16 2.04 -17.77
N ARG A 153 -11.89 1.73 -17.83
CA ARG A 153 -11.43 0.37 -18.10
C ARG A 153 -11.22 -0.30 -16.75
N GLY A 154 -12.20 -1.05 -16.29
CA GLY A 154 -12.05 -1.93 -15.15
C GLY A 154 -11.20 -3.13 -15.52
N ALA A 155 -10.37 -3.57 -14.60
CA ALA A 155 -9.63 -4.83 -14.71
C ALA A 155 -10.24 -5.82 -13.72
N LYS A 156 -10.65 -6.98 -14.21
CA LYS A 156 -11.15 -8.03 -13.32
C LYS A 156 -9.98 -8.62 -12.52
N PHE A 157 -10.20 -8.84 -11.24
CA PHE A 157 -9.30 -9.65 -10.46
C PHE A 157 -9.36 -11.09 -10.99
N VAL A 158 -8.27 -11.53 -11.59
CA VAL A 158 -8.10 -12.93 -11.97
C VAL A 158 -7.39 -13.62 -10.82
N THR A 159 -8.15 -14.29 -9.96
CA THR A 159 -7.60 -15.25 -9.01
C THR A 159 -7.34 -16.53 -9.78
N PRO A 160 -6.08 -16.99 -9.95
CA PRO A 160 -5.84 -18.32 -10.44
C PRO A 160 -6.59 -19.30 -9.53
N GLU A 161 -7.30 -20.28 -10.10
CA GLU A 161 -8.06 -21.28 -9.33
C GLU A 161 -7.21 -21.98 -8.24
N ASN A 162 -5.88 -21.98 -8.42
CA ASN A 162 -4.88 -22.51 -7.50
C ASN A 162 -4.25 -21.47 -6.56
N ALA A 163 -4.64 -20.21 -6.63
CA ALA A 163 -4.08 -19.14 -5.78
C ALA A 163 -4.85 -18.97 -4.45
N VAL A 164 -5.89 -19.73 -4.23
CA VAL A 164 -6.45 -19.89 -2.90
C VAL A 164 -5.47 -20.72 -2.09
N VAL A 165 -4.43 -20.09 -1.56
CA VAL A 165 -3.62 -20.68 -0.50
C VAL A 165 -4.61 -20.99 0.63
N LYS A 166 -4.95 -22.28 0.77
CA LYS A 166 -5.82 -22.72 1.86
C LYS A 166 -5.24 -22.17 3.16
N PRO A 167 -6.06 -21.68 4.09
CA PRO A 167 -5.56 -21.15 5.36
C PRO A 167 -4.61 -22.11 6.08
N GLU A 168 -4.76 -23.42 5.84
CA GLU A 168 -3.93 -24.49 6.37
C GLU A 168 -2.52 -24.59 5.76
N GLU A 169 -2.32 -24.06 4.56
CA GLU A 169 -1.02 -24.02 3.87
C GLU A 169 -0.26 -22.72 4.13
N ARG A 170 -0.83 -21.77 4.87
CA ARG A 170 -0.07 -20.65 5.40
C ARG A 170 1.03 -21.22 6.28
N ILE A 171 2.27 -21.08 5.83
CA ILE A 171 3.43 -21.38 6.69
C ILE A 171 3.14 -20.68 8.01
N LYS A 172 2.96 -21.49 9.09
CA LYS A 172 2.80 -20.95 10.43
C LYS A 172 4.01 -20.07 10.69
N ARG A 173 3.81 -18.75 10.64
CA ARG A 173 4.87 -17.82 10.99
C ARG A 173 5.23 -18.05 12.44
N PRO A 174 6.50 -18.14 12.80
CA PRO A 174 6.89 -18.04 14.20
C PRO A 174 6.38 -16.72 14.75
N GLU A 175 5.88 -16.71 15.97
CA GLU A 175 5.18 -15.59 16.63
C GLU A 175 6.00 -14.29 16.75
N SER A 176 7.25 -14.27 16.28
CA SER A 176 8.14 -13.11 16.31
C SER A 176 8.94 -13.00 15.02
N SER A 177 8.33 -12.82 13.85
CA SER A 177 9.20 -12.72 12.68
C SER A 177 9.14 -11.40 11.95
N ASN A 178 10.14 -10.59 12.19
CA ASN A 178 10.61 -9.55 11.26
C ASN A 178 11.36 -10.19 10.06
N SER A 179 11.01 -11.42 9.65
CA SER A 179 11.72 -12.17 8.62
C SER A 179 11.10 -11.94 7.24
N ILE A 180 11.93 -11.61 6.28
CA ILE A 180 11.55 -11.59 4.86
C ILE A 180 11.78 -13.00 4.31
N LEU A 181 10.68 -13.67 3.88
CA LEU A 181 10.79 -14.93 3.16
C LEU A 181 10.89 -14.64 1.67
N LEU A 182 12.00 -14.99 1.07
CA LEU A 182 12.15 -14.91 -0.38
C LEU A 182 11.30 -16.00 -1.03
N PRO A 183 10.42 -15.66 -1.99
CA PRO A 183 9.54 -16.62 -2.65
C PRO A 183 10.29 -17.61 -3.53
N THR A 184 11.51 -17.28 -3.92
CA THR A 184 12.41 -18.13 -4.70
C THR A 184 13.78 -18.17 -4.07
N ARG A 185 14.44 -19.31 -4.17
CA ARG A 185 15.83 -19.43 -3.73
C ARG A 185 16.71 -18.57 -4.62
N GLN A 186 17.39 -17.60 -4.02
CA GLN A 186 18.39 -16.77 -4.68
C GLN A 186 19.78 -17.36 -4.40
N LEU A 187 20.66 -17.32 -5.40
CA LEU A 187 22.07 -17.61 -5.15
C LEU A 187 22.64 -16.49 -4.28
N PHE A 188 23.10 -16.85 -3.11
CA PHE A 188 23.75 -15.89 -2.25
C PHE A 188 25.10 -15.46 -2.84
N PRO A 189 25.43 -14.16 -2.88
CA PRO A 189 26.71 -13.70 -3.39
C PRO A 189 27.86 -14.23 -2.53
N LYS A 190 29.01 -14.46 -3.12
CA LYS A 190 30.20 -14.86 -2.37
C LYS A 190 30.59 -13.72 -1.43
N LEU A 191 30.49 -13.95 -0.13
CA LEU A 191 30.97 -13.01 0.89
C LEU A 191 32.47 -13.16 1.05
N HIS A 192 33.16 -12.04 1.08
CA HIS A 192 34.57 -11.96 1.47
C HIS A 192 34.60 -11.27 2.84
N TYR A 193 35.06 -11.95 3.85
CA TYR A 193 35.13 -11.41 5.20
C TYR A 193 36.43 -11.85 5.90
N ARG A 194 36.82 -11.09 6.89
CA ARG A 194 37.96 -11.42 7.74
C ARG A 194 37.46 -11.98 9.06
N ASP A 195 37.84 -13.19 9.39
CA ASP A 195 37.53 -13.80 10.67
C ASP A 195 38.37 -13.09 11.76
N LEU A 196 37.69 -12.50 12.73
CA LEU A 196 38.32 -11.71 13.78
C LEU A 196 39.10 -12.57 14.79
N ALA A 197 38.71 -13.83 14.98
CA ALA A 197 39.39 -14.72 15.90
C ALA A 197 40.69 -15.29 15.31
N THR A 198 40.71 -15.56 14.02
CA THR A 198 41.85 -16.18 13.34
C THR A 198 42.66 -15.20 12.48
N GLY A 199 42.12 -14.02 12.18
CA GLY A 199 42.67 -13.02 11.28
C GLY A 199 42.72 -13.43 9.80
N LYS A 200 42.13 -14.57 9.44
CA LYS A 200 42.17 -15.11 8.07
C LYS A 200 41.04 -14.53 7.22
N THR A 201 41.35 -14.31 5.96
CA THR A 201 40.31 -13.97 4.97
C THR A 201 39.55 -15.24 4.57
N MET A 202 38.24 -15.18 4.71
CA MET A 202 37.31 -16.25 4.36
C MET A 202 36.46 -15.86 3.15
N ILE A 203 36.05 -16.83 2.35
CA ILE A 203 35.23 -16.63 1.16
C ILE A 203 34.01 -17.53 1.26
N GLY A 204 32.82 -16.92 1.26
CA GLY A 204 31.55 -17.64 1.29
C GLY A 204 31.03 -17.92 2.69
N ALA A 205 29.72 -18.16 2.81
CA ALA A 205 29.07 -18.78 3.95
C ALA A 205 29.03 -20.30 3.64
N THR A 206 29.62 -21.19 4.43
CA THR A 206 30.67 -21.89 3.75
C THR A 206 30.82 -23.36 4.05
N SER A 207 30.06 -23.92 4.99
CA SER A 207 30.19 -25.32 5.37
C SER A 207 29.14 -26.23 4.73
N GLY A 208 28.28 -25.70 3.84
CA GLY A 208 27.11 -26.43 3.32
C GLY A 208 25.99 -26.58 4.34
N LYS A 209 26.14 -25.94 5.50
CA LYS A 209 25.11 -25.87 6.55
C LYS A 209 24.26 -24.60 6.39
N PRO A 210 23.01 -24.64 6.85
CA PRO A 210 22.23 -23.42 7.00
C PRO A 210 23.00 -22.41 7.85
N THR A 211 23.07 -21.15 7.40
CA THR A 211 23.82 -20.09 8.08
C THR A 211 22.89 -18.92 8.38
N LEU A 212 22.85 -18.51 9.63
CA LEU A 212 22.24 -17.27 10.08
C LEU A 212 23.27 -16.16 9.95
N LEU A 213 23.07 -15.25 8.99
CA LEU A 213 23.93 -14.10 8.77
C LEU A 213 23.36 -12.88 9.49
N LEU A 214 24.09 -12.34 10.45
CA LEU A 214 23.75 -11.12 11.19
C LEU A 214 24.62 -9.97 10.68
N LEU A 215 24.01 -8.95 10.11
CA LEU A 215 24.67 -7.73 9.71
C LEU A 215 24.48 -6.69 10.82
N TRP A 216 25.58 -6.19 11.36
CA TRP A 216 25.54 -5.25 12.48
C TRP A 216 26.51 -4.08 12.29
N HIS A 217 26.32 -3.02 13.06
CA HIS A 217 27.17 -1.84 13.05
C HIS A 217 27.46 -1.42 14.50
N PRO A 218 28.71 -1.01 14.83
CA PRO A 218 29.09 -0.64 16.21
C PRO A 218 28.26 0.48 16.83
N SER A 219 27.71 1.40 16.03
CA SER A 219 26.85 2.48 16.54
C SER A 219 25.38 2.12 16.64
N CYS A 220 25.00 0.89 16.33
CA CYS A 220 23.61 0.44 16.33
C CYS A 220 23.24 -0.22 17.67
N ALA A 221 22.63 0.51 18.58
CA ALA A 221 22.24 -0.01 19.89
C ALA A 221 21.31 -1.24 19.81
N MET A 222 20.34 -1.23 18.90
CA MET A 222 19.44 -2.37 18.68
C MET A 222 20.18 -3.61 18.17
N CYS A 223 21.24 -3.43 17.38
CA CYS A 223 22.05 -4.54 16.90
C CYS A 223 22.77 -5.26 18.05
N PHE A 224 23.19 -4.54 19.07
CA PHE A 224 23.79 -5.15 20.26
C PHE A 224 22.79 -5.96 21.08
N GLU A 225 21.55 -5.48 21.22
CA GLU A 225 20.48 -6.24 21.88
C GLU A 225 20.21 -7.53 21.11
N GLU A 226 20.12 -7.47 19.81
CA GLU A 226 19.90 -8.61 18.92
C GLU A 226 21.07 -9.62 18.99
N LEU A 227 22.31 -9.16 18.91
CA LEU A 227 23.51 -9.99 19.09
C LEU A 227 23.52 -10.67 20.46
N SER A 228 23.13 -9.97 21.52
CA SER A 228 23.06 -10.52 22.87
C SER A 228 22.01 -11.63 22.97
N MET A 229 20.84 -11.46 22.34
CA MET A 229 19.80 -12.50 22.26
C MET A 229 20.33 -13.75 21.55
N PHE A 230 20.96 -13.59 20.39
CA PHE A 230 21.53 -14.71 19.63
C PHE A 230 22.69 -15.39 20.37
N THR A 231 23.48 -14.64 21.13
CA THR A 231 24.53 -15.21 21.96
C THR A 231 23.95 -16.08 23.08
N GLY A 232 22.84 -15.65 23.70
CA GLY A 232 22.15 -16.43 24.73
C GLY A 232 21.53 -17.75 24.20
N GLU A 233 21.11 -17.79 22.95
CA GLU A 233 20.50 -18.97 22.31
C GLU A 233 21.48 -19.72 21.38
N ALA A 234 22.76 -19.37 21.36
CA ALA A 234 23.73 -19.87 20.39
C ALA A 234 23.87 -21.40 20.40
N ASP A 235 23.85 -22.02 21.56
CA ASP A 235 23.99 -23.48 21.68
C ASP A 235 22.75 -24.21 21.14
N LYS A 236 21.58 -23.65 21.38
CA LYS A 236 20.32 -24.17 20.83
C LYS A 236 20.31 -24.06 19.30
N ILE A 237 20.74 -22.93 18.74
CA ILE A 237 20.81 -22.70 17.31
C ILE A 237 21.82 -23.68 16.67
N ARG A 238 22.99 -23.85 17.27
CA ARG A 238 24.01 -24.81 16.81
C ARG A 238 23.52 -26.26 16.88
N SER A 239 22.73 -26.61 17.90
CA SER A 239 22.14 -27.96 18.01
C SER A 239 21.17 -28.29 16.87
N LEU A 240 20.59 -27.28 16.23
CA LEU A 240 19.76 -27.41 15.02
C LEU A 240 20.61 -27.50 13.73
N GLY A 241 21.94 -27.53 13.83
CA GLY A 241 22.84 -27.60 12.67
C GLY A 241 23.00 -26.27 11.94
N ILE A 242 22.61 -25.15 12.56
CA ILE A 242 22.68 -23.80 11.98
C ILE A 242 23.98 -23.13 12.46
N GLU A 243 24.74 -22.56 11.54
CA GLU A 243 25.88 -21.70 11.85
C GLU A 243 25.43 -20.25 12.01
N ILE A 244 26.08 -19.52 12.95
CA ILE A 244 25.84 -18.08 13.12
C ILE A 244 27.10 -17.35 12.63
N LEU A 245 26.90 -16.42 11.71
CA LEU A 245 27.93 -15.51 11.21
C LEU A 245 27.48 -14.06 11.45
N ALA A 246 28.12 -13.38 12.40
CA ALA A 246 27.90 -11.96 12.62
C ALA A 246 29.01 -11.16 11.90
N THR A 247 28.63 -10.21 11.05
CA THR A 247 29.59 -9.43 10.26
C THR A 247 29.23 -7.94 10.27
N THR A 248 30.28 -7.11 10.21
CA THR A 248 30.18 -5.65 10.07
C THR A 248 31.10 -5.21 8.93
N ALA A 249 30.78 -4.06 8.32
CA ALA A 249 31.64 -3.42 7.33
C ALA A 249 32.75 -2.56 7.95
N GLU A 250 32.71 -2.33 9.26
CA GLU A 250 33.73 -1.56 9.97
C GLU A 250 35.03 -2.37 10.08
N PRO A 251 36.19 -1.71 9.91
CA PRO A 251 37.47 -2.35 10.17
C PRO A 251 37.60 -2.73 11.65
N ALA A 252 38.20 -3.87 11.94
CA ALA A 252 38.58 -4.20 13.31
C ALA A 252 39.69 -3.27 13.76
N GLU A 253 39.46 -2.47 14.80
CA GLU A 253 40.52 -1.74 15.49
C GLU A 253 41.45 -2.68 16.26
#